data_a4df07802e61b97988fabce170ee4d2b
#
_entry.id   a4df07802e61b97988fabce170ee4d2b
#
_cell.length_a   1.000
_cell.length_b   1.000
_cell.length_c   1.000
_cell.angle_alpha   90.00
_cell.angle_beta   90.00
_cell.angle_gamma   90.00
#
_symmetry.space_group_name_H-M   'P 1'
#
loop_
_entity.id
_entity.type
_entity.pdbx_description
1 polymer ?
#
loop_
_entity_poly.entity_id
_entity_poly.type
_entity_poly.pdbx_seq_one_letter_code
_entity_poly.pdbx_strand_id
1 'polypeptide(L)'
;MNRDTFEVQSEQEGERLDKYLSSIYPDISRSFFQRILKENQILVNDKPQKANYRLKTDDIVDVTIPDAVQTPILPQDIPLDILYEDDDVLVVNKPKGMVVHPSAGHYSGTLVNAIMYHCKDSLSGINGEIRPGIVHRIDMDTTGSLIVCKNDESHIKISEQIKDHSCNRIY
;
A
#
# COMPACT_ATOMS: atom_id res chain seq x y z
N MET A 1 3.49 19.31 -4.18
CA MET A 1 4.93 18.91 -4.12
C MET A 1 5.56 19.62 -2.94
N ASN A 2 5.93 18.91 -1.90
CA ASN A 2 6.73 19.44 -0.80
C ASN A 2 8.20 19.30 -1.16
N ARG A 3 8.95 20.41 -1.05
CA ARG A 3 10.41 20.41 -1.23
C ARG A 3 11.04 20.85 0.08
N ASP A 4 11.93 20.03 0.60
CA ASP A 4 12.70 20.26 1.81
C ASP A 4 14.20 20.18 1.48
N THR A 5 15.00 21.00 2.16
CA THR A 5 16.45 21.00 2.00
C THR A 5 17.10 20.83 3.37
N PHE A 6 18.04 19.90 3.47
CA PHE A 6 18.75 19.56 4.69
C PHE A 6 20.25 19.68 4.49
N GLU A 7 20.94 20.25 5.44
CA GLU A 7 22.39 20.23 5.53
C GLU A 7 22.85 19.13 6.48
N VAL A 8 23.74 18.26 6.02
CA VAL A 8 24.23 17.11 6.77
C VAL A 8 25.25 17.56 7.80
N GLN A 9 24.97 17.31 9.07
CA GLN A 9 25.87 17.64 10.18
C GLN A 9 26.87 16.49 10.41
N SER A 10 27.92 16.77 11.22
CA SER A 10 29.00 15.80 11.50
C SER A 10 28.51 14.47 12.10
N GLU A 11 27.40 14.51 12.85
CA GLU A 11 26.80 13.30 13.48
C GLU A 11 26.21 12.32 12.48
N GLN A 12 25.83 12.79 11.28
CA GLN A 12 25.26 11.96 10.21
C GLN A 12 26.31 11.52 9.18
N GLU A 13 27.57 11.92 9.34
CA GLU A 13 28.63 11.54 8.40
C GLU A 13 28.78 10.02 8.31
N GLY A 14 28.87 9.50 7.09
CA GLY A 14 28.95 8.08 6.81
C GLY A 14 27.63 7.32 6.90
N GLU A 15 26.53 7.96 7.32
CA GLU A 15 25.21 7.33 7.29
C GLU A 15 24.74 7.13 5.83
N ARG A 16 23.93 6.09 5.60
CA ARG A 16 23.34 5.86 4.28
C ARG A 16 22.20 6.85 4.04
N LEU A 17 22.15 7.43 2.84
CA LEU A 17 21.14 8.39 2.44
C LEU A 17 19.70 7.88 2.66
N ASP A 18 19.41 6.62 2.27
CA ASP A 18 18.09 6.04 2.45
C ASP A 18 17.69 5.83 3.93
N LYS A 19 18.66 5.62 4.81
CA LYS A 19 18.44 5.50 6.25
C LYS A 19 18.25 6.87 6.91
N TYR A 20 19.08 7.83 6.57
CA TYR A 20 19.00 9.22 7.02
C TYR A 20 17.62 9.82 6.71
N LEU A 21 17.14 9.66 5.46
CA LEU A 21 15.81 10.14 5.06
C LEU A 21 14.69 9.50 5.88
N SER A 22 14.78 8.19 6.14
CA SER A 22 13.78 7.51 6.97
C SER A 22 13.79 7.96 8.44
N SER A 23 14.90 8.50 8.95
CA SER A 23 14.95 9.06 10.30
C SER A 23 14.33 10.46 10.39
N ILE A 24 14.42 11.25 9.32
CA ILE A 24 13.81 12.60 9.24
C ILE A 24 12.29 12.50 9.03
N TYR A 25 11.83 11.50 8.25
CA TYR A 25 10.43 11.30 7.91
C TYR A 25 9.93 9.96 8.47
N PRO A 26 9.58 9.90 9.76
CA PRO A 26 9.21 8.63 10.42
C PRO A 26 7.97 7.97 9.84
N ASP A 27 7.06 8.75 9.25
CA ASP A 27 5.83 8.27 8.62
C ASP A 27 6.03 7.72 7.20
N ILE A 28 7.24 7.86 6.65
CA ILE A 28 7.56 7.45 5.27
C ILE A 28 8.51 6.26 5.28
N SER A 29 8.12 5.19 4.58
CA SER A 29 8.92 3.97 4.54
C SER A 29 10.24 4.16 3.78
N ARG A 30 11.29 3.45 4.22
CA ARG A 30 12.59 3.43 3.54
C ARG A 30 12.51 2.97 2.09
N SER A 31 11.60 2.04 1.77
CA SER A 31 11.38 1.58 0.40
C SER A 31 10.82 2.69 -0.51
N PHE A 32 10.01 3.59 0.04
CA PHE A 32 9.55 4.77 -0.67
C PHE A 32 10.73 5.67 -1.07
N PHE A 33 11.65 5.97 -0.13
CA PHE A 33 12.84 6.77 -0.43
C PHE A 33 13.75 6.10 -1.48
N GLN A 34 13.91 4.78 -1.43
CA GLN A 34 14.67 4.06 -2.45
C GLN A 34 14.05 4.19 -3.84
N ARG A 35 12.72 4.29 -3.94
CA ARG A 35 12.03 4.51 -5.20
C ARG A 35 12.23 5.92 -5.72
N ILE A 36 11.94 6.96 -4.91
CA ILE A 36 12.05 8.36 -5.37
C ILE A 36 13.50 8.80 -5.61
N LEU A 37 14.49 8.15 -4.98
CA LEU A 37 15.91 8.30 -5.31
C LEU A 37 16.21 7.79 -6.73
N LYS A 38 15.63 6.66 -7.15
CA LYS A 38 15.76 6.15 -8.55
C LYS A 38 15.06 7.07 -9.55
N GLU A 39 14.03 7.78 -9.13
CA GLU A 39 13.28 8.74 -9.94
C GLU A 39 13.95 10.15 -9.95
N ASN A 40 15.14 10.28 -9.34
CA ASN A 40 15.90 11.54 -9.21
C ASN A 40 15.13 12.67 -8.51
N GLN A 41 14.19 12.34 -7.64
CA GLN A 41 13.44 13.30 -6.83
C GLN A 41 14.23 13.77 -5.59
N ILE A 42 15.39 13.18 -5.33
CA ILE A 42 16.29 13.53 -4.26
C ILE A 42 17.69 13.74 -4.84
N LEU A 43 18.25 14.89 -4.53
CA LEU A 43 19.59 15.29 -4.97
C LEU A 43 20.48 15.50 -3.77
N VAL A 44 21.77 15.23 -3.92
CA VAL A 44 22.82 15.62 -2.97
C VAL A 44 23.80 16.51 -3.71
N ASN A 45 23.95 17.74 -3.26
CA ASN A 45 24.76 18.78 -3.91
C ASN A 45 24.37 18.91 -5.41
N ASP A 46 23.06 19.06 -5.68
CA ASP A 46 22.45 19.16 -7.02
C ASP A 46 22.67 17.94 -7.92
N LYS A 47 23.09 16.80 -7.40
CA LYS A 47 23.37 15.57 -8.18
C LYS A 47 22.55 14.39 -7.68
N PRO A 48 21.97 13.57 -8.59
CA PRO A 48 21.29 12.34 -8.21
C PRO A 48 22.28 11.35 -7.59
N GLN A 49 21.86 10.69 -6.49
CA GLN A 49 22.66 9.72 -5.76
C GLN A 49 21.92 8.39 -5.60
N LYS A 50 22.67 7.32 -5.38
CA LYS A 50 22.10 6.01 -5.05
C LYS A 50 21.64 5.96 -3.59
N ALA A 51 20.67 5.12 -3.29
CA ALA A 51 20.14 4.94 -1.94
C ALA A 51 21.21 4.57 -0.88
N ASN A 52 22.28 3.93 -1.29
CA ASN A 52 23.40 3.56 -0.43
C ASN A 52 24.53 4.59 -0.38
N TYR A 53 24.33 5.77 -0.95
CA TYR A 53 25.29 6.87 -0.84
C TYR A 53 25.60 7.15 0.63
N ARG A 54 26.89 7.37 0.94
CA ARG A 54 27.37 7.71 2.28
C ARG A 54 27.47 9.21 2.37
N LEU A 55 26.66 9.79 3.25
CA LEU A 55 26.62 11.22 3.51
C LEU A 55 27.97 11.71 4.01
N LYS A 56 28.31 12.93 3.64
CA LYS A 56 29.48 13.66 4.12
C LYS A 56 29.00 14.89 4.85
N THR A 57 29.75 15.36 5.84
CA THR A 57 29.50 16.65 6.47
C THR A 57 29.42 17.75 5.39
N ASP A 58 28.50 18.69 5.56
CA ASP A 58 28.19 19.79 4.64
C ASP A 58 27.52 19.35 3.30
N ASP A 59 27.16 18.09 3.13
CA ASP A 59 26.29 17.71 2.00
C ASP A 59 24.93 18.41 2.13
N ILE A 60 24.46 18.98 1.02
CA ILE A 60 23.10 19.53 0.91
C ILE A 60 22.21 18.50 0.26
N VAL A 61 21.19 18.06 0.99
CA VAL A 61 20.22 17.08 0.53
C VAL A 61 18.90 17.77 0.21
N ASP A 62 18.57 17.87 -1.06
CA ASP A 62 17.28 18.36 -1.56
C ASP A 62 16.32 17.19 -1.77
N VAL A 63 15.19 17.25 -1.08
CA VAL A 63 14.16 16.21 -1.12
C VAL A 63 12.89 16.77 -1.75
N THR A 64 12.45 16.21 -2.86
CA THR A 64 11.15 16.50 -3.44
C THR A 64 10.24 15.31 -3.22
N ILE A 65 9.27 15.45 -2.31
CA ILE A 65 8.26 14.41 -2.09
C ILE A 65 7.11 14.68 -3.07
N PRO A 66 6.89 13.80 -4.06
CA PRO A 66 5.73 13.92 -4.93
C PRO A 66 4.45 13.76 -4.11
N ASP A 67 3.44 14.56 -4.44
CA ASP A 67 2.11 14.36 -3.87
C ASP A 67 1.67 12.91 -4.16
N ALA A 68 1.04 12.29 -3.17
CA ALA A 68 0.45 10.97 -3.38
C ALA A 68 -0.61 11.11 -4.48
N VAL A 69 -0.30 10.66 -5.68
CA VAL A 69 -1.31 10.47 -6.72
C VAL A 69 -2.16 9.30 -6.27
N GLN A 70 -3.24 9.60 -5.55
CA GLN A 70 -4.29 8.62 -5.33
C GLN A 70 -4.98 8.41 -6.68
N THR A 71 -4.54 7.38 -7.40
CA THR A 71 -5.32 6.91 -8.54
C THR A 71 -6.58 6.30 -7.96
N PRO A 72 -7.77 6.89 -8.20
CA PRO A 72 -9.01 6.35 -7.67
C PRO A 72 -9.18 4.92 -8.18
N ILE A 73 -9.50 4.01 -7.30
CA ILE A 73 -9.83 2.63 -7.70
C ILE A 73 -11.23 2.68 -8.29
N LEU A 74 -11.32 2.43 -9.58
CA LEU A 74 -12.61 2.45 -10.30
C LEU A 74 -13.28 1.08 -10.23
N PRO A 75 -14.60 1.02 -9.96
CA PRO A 75 -15.38 -0.21 -10.08
C PRO A 75 -15.27 -0.79 -11.50
N GLN A 76 -15.13 -2.11 -11.60
CA GLN A 76 -15.05 -2.83 -12.88
C GLN A 76 -15.96 -4.05 -12.86
N ASP A 77 -16.72 -4.24 -13.93
CA ASP A 77 -17.57 -5.43 -14.13
C ASP A 77 -16.70 -6.66 -14.44
N ILE A 78 -16.18 -7.26 -13.37
CA ILE A 78 -15.38 -8.49 -13.43
C ILE A 78 -16.17 -9.58 -12.70
N PRO A 79 -16.41 -10.72 -13.35
CA PRO A 79 -17.13 -11.84 -12.72
C PRO A 79 -16.45 -12.30 -11.43
N LEU A 80 -17.25 -12.48 -10.37
CA LEU A 80 -16.82 -13.01 -9.07
C LEU A 80 -17.40 -14.41 -8.87
N ASP A 81 -16.57 -15.33 -8.43
CA ASP A 81 -17.01 -16.64 -7.93
C ASP A 81 -17.39 -16.49 -6.45
N ILE A 82 -18.68 -16.24 -6.21
CA ILE A 82 -19.22 -15.93 -4.87
C ILE A 82 -19.57 -17.26 -4.18
N LEU A 83 -18.92 -17.51 -3.05
CA LEU A 83 -19.16 -18.69 -2.21
C LEU A 83 -20.26 -18.45 -1.18
N TYR A 84 -20.36 -17.23 -0.66
CA TYR A 84 -21.37 -16.81 0.31
C TYR A 84 -21.53 -15.28 0.27
N GLU A 85 -22.75 -14.82 0.48
CA GLU A 85 -23.04 -13.39 0.64
C GLU A 85 -24.27 -13.19 1.53
N ASP A 86 -24.17 -12.21 2.43
CA ASP A 86 -25.27 -11.68 3.22
C ASP A 86 -25.18 -10.15 3.33
N ASP A 87 -25.85 -9.54 4.31
CA ASP A 87 -25.81 -8.08 4.51
C ASP A 87 -24.47 -7.58 5.10
N ASP A 88 -23.70 -8.46 5.74
CA ASP A 88 -22.49 -8.14 6.49
C ASP A 88 -21.21 -8.50 5.74
N VAL A 89 -21.20 -9.64 5.06
CA VAL A 89 -20.00 -10.17 4.42
C VAL A 89 -20.27 -10.72 3.02
N LEU A 90 -19.22 -10.66 2.20
CA LEU A 90 -19.12 -11.35 0.92
C LEU A 90 -17.90 -12.27 0.96
N VAL A 91 -18.04 -13.55 0.64
CA VAL A 91 -16.95 -14.51 0.52
C VAL A 91 -16.77 -14.89 -0.95
N VAL A 92 -15.59 -14.63 -1.47
CA VAL A 92 -15.27 -14.91 -2.88
C VAL A 92 -14.14 -15.92 -2.99
N ASN A 93 -14.23 -16.80 -3.98
CA ASN A 93 -13.12 -17.66 -4.38
C ASN A 93 -12.23 -16.90 -5.36
N LYS A 94 -11.12 -16.34 -4.88
CA LYS A 94 -10.20 -15.59 -5.72
C LYS A 94 -9.50 -16.49 -6.73
N PRO A 95 -9.58 -16.22 -8.04
CA PRO A 95 -8.85 -17.00 -9.02
C PRO A 95 -7.35 -16.77 -8.97
N LYS A 96 -6.56 -17.70 -9.51
CA LYS A 96 -5.14 -17.53 -9.79
C LYS A 96 -4.93 -16.39 -10.81
N GLY A 97 -3.84 -15.66 -10.66
CA GLY A 97 -3.47 -14.56 -11.56
C GLY A 97 -4.16 -13.22 -11.24
N MET A 98 -5.08 -13.19 -10.28
CA MET A 98 -5.73 -11.95 -9.83
C MET A 98 -5.07 -11.41 -8.57
N VAL A 99 -4.63 -10.14 -8.59
CA VAL A 99 -4.18 -9.43 -7.40
C VAL A 99 -5.38 -8.91 -6.61
N VAL A 100 -5.25 -8.87 -5.29
CA VAL A 100 -6.33 -8.36 -4.42
C VAL A 100 -6.46 -6.85 -4.55
N HIS A 101 -5.35 -6.13 -4.56
CA HIS A 101 -5.29 -4.66 -4.61
C HIS A 101 -4.47 -4.14 -5.77
N PRO A 102 -4.77 -2.94 -6.27
CA PRO A 102 -3.88 -2.24 -7.19
C PRO A 102 -2.48 -2.13 -6.61
N SER A 103 -1.49 -2.43 -7.43
CA SER A 103 -0.07 -2.38 -7.11
C SER A 103 0.74 -2.05 -8.36
N ALA A 104 2.05 -1.82 -8.23
CA ALA A 104 2.92 -1.55 -9.37
C ALA A 104 2.79 -2.65 -10.45
N GLY A 105 2.40 -2.26 -11.66
CA GLY A 105 2.13 -3.15 -12.79
C GLY A 105 0.70 -3.73 -12.84
N HIS A 106 -0.13 -3.53 -11.81
CA HIS A 106 -1.51 -4.03 -11.70
C HIS A 106 -2.43 -2.94 -11.16
N TYR A 107 -2.70 -1.90 -11.95
CA TYR A 107 -3.49 -0.73 -11.52
C TYR A 107 -5.00 -0.92 -11.69
N SER A 108 -5.43 -1.97 -12.40
CA SER A 108 -6.81 -2.32 -12.68
C SER A 108 -6.96 -3.85 -12.81
N GLY A 109 -8.18 -4.34 -12.95
CA GLY A 109 -8.44 -5.79 -13.05
C GLY A 109 -8.20 -6.54 -11.73
N THR A 110 -8.24 -5.84 -10.61
CA THR A 110 -8.00 -6.43 -9.28
C THR A 110 -9.29 -6.88 -8.63
N LEU A 111 -9.18 -7.70 -7.60
CA LEU A 111 -10.35 -8.12 -6.83
C LEU A 111 -11.13 -6.94 -6.26
N VAL A 112 -10.44 -5.89 -5.78
CA VAL A 112 -11.09 -4.68 -5.26
C VAL A 112 -11.92 -3.98 -6.33
N ASN A 113 -11.44 -3.89 -7.57
CA ASN A 113 -12.22 -3.31 -8.68
C ASN A 113 -13.54 -4.08 -8.89
N ALA A 114 -13.49 -5.43 -8.84
CA ALA A 114 -14.67 -6.29 -8.99
C ALA A 114 -15.64 -6.15 -7.81
N ILE A 115 -15.12 -6.14 -6.58
CA ILE A 115 -15.93 -5.99 -5.36
C ILE A 115 -16.64 -4.64 -5.33
N MET A 116 -15.94 -3.55 -5.69
CA MET A 116 -16.54 -2.22 -5.75
C MET A 116 -17.69 -2.14 -6.77
N TYR A 117 -17.58 -2.88 -7.88
CA TYR A 117 -18.66 -2.95 -8.86
C TYR A 117 -19.84 -3.77 -8.34
N HIS A 118 -19.58 -4.91 -7.70
CA HIS A 118 -20.60 -5.83 -7.18
C HIS A 118 -21.36 -5.22 -6.00
N CYS A 119 -20.64 -4.74 -5.00
CA CYS A 119 -21.23 -4.23 -3.74
C CYS A 119 -21.68 -2.77 -3.85
N LYS A 120 -21.26 -2.02 -4.86
CA LYS A 120 -21.56 -0.58 -5.04
C LYS A 120 -21.25 0.21 -3.75
N ASP A 121 -22.30 0.74 -3.09
CA ASP A 121 -22.17 1.57 -1.90
C ASP A 121 -22.13 0.76 -0.57
N SER A 122 -22.25 -0.57 -0.66
CA SER A 122 -22.25 -1.47 0.49
C SER A 122 -20.86 -2.06 0.73
N LEU A 123 -19.90 -1.23 1.15
CA LEU A 123 -18.57 -1.67 1.57
C LEU A 123 -18.10 -0.89 2.78
N SER A 124 -17.40 -1.58 3.71
CA SER A 124 -16.78 -0.90 4.84
C SER A 124 -15.76 0.13 4.37
N GLY A 125 -15.86 1.33 4.91
CA GLY A 125 -14.97 2.46 4.65
C GLY A 125 -13.77 2.56 5.60
N ILE A 126 -13.61 1.67 6.57
CA ILE A 126 -12.57 1.78 7.63
C ILE A 126 -11.16 1.93 7.06
N ASN A 127 -10.83 1.21 6.00
CA ASN A 127 -9.52 1.31 5.34
C ASN A 127 -9.48 2.38 4.23
N GLY A 128 -10.49 3.26 4.20
CA GLY A 128 -10.62 4.33 3.22
C GLY A 128 -10.92 3.84 1.80
N GLU A 129 -10.89 4.75 0.84
CA GLU A 129 -11.17 4.47 -0.58
C GLU A 129 -10.18 3.47 -1.22
N ILE A 130 -9.00 3.29 -0.60
CA ILE A 130 -7.95 2.45 -1.17
C ILE A 130 -8.19 0.96 -0.90
N ARG A 131 -8.87 0.60 0.20
CA ARG A 131 -9.06 -0.80 0.61
C ARG A 131 -10.45 -1.09 1.14
N PRO A 132 -11.50 -0.75 0.39
CA PRO A 132 -12.86 -0.91 0.89
C PRO A 132 -13.16 -2.38 1.20
N GLY A 133 -13.60 -2.65 2.43
CA GLY A 133 -14.04 -3.97 2.88
C GLY A 133 -12.97 -5.06 3.02
N ILE A 134 -11.71 -4.81 2.68
CA ILE A 134 -10.64 -5.82 2.68
C ILE A 134 -9.97 -5.93 4.06
N VAL A 135 -10.06 -7.09 4.69
CA VAL A 135 -9.47 -7.41 6.00
C VAL A 135 -8.25 -8.33 5.92
N HIS A 136 -8.07 -9.05 4.81
CA HIS A 136 -6.91 -9.91 4.55
C HIS A 136 -6.62 -10.04 3.06
N ARG A 137 -5.49 -10.64 2.71
CA ARG A 137 -5.09 -10.85 1.32
C ARG A 137 -4.37 -12.19 1.16
N ILE A 138 -4.43 -12.71 -0.04
CA ILE A 138 -3.60 -13.82 -0.54
C ILE A 138 -2.86 -13.36 -1.79
N ASP A 139 -1.78 -14.02 -2.13
CA ASP A 139 -0.94 -13.63 -3.26
C ASP A 139 -1.66 -13.81 -4.61
N MET A 140 -1.11 -13.18 -5.65
CA MET A 140 -1.68 -13.20 -7.00
C MET A 140 -1.90 -14.62 -7.51
N ASP A 141 -0.92 -15.50 -7.35
CA ASP A 141 -0.98 -16.87 -7.84
C ASP A 141 -1.62 -17.88 -6.86
N THR A 142 -2.04 -17.40 -5.70
CA THR A 142 -2.80 -18.19 -4.72
C THR A 142 -4.29 -18.08 -5.01
N THR A 143 -4.99 -19.21 -5.05
CA THR A 143 -6.44 -19.29 -5.11
C THR A 143 -7.03 -19.50 -3.72
N GLY A 144 -8.31 -19.18 -3.55
CA GLY A 144 -9.02 -19.53 -2.31
C GLY A 144 -9.98 -18.47 -1.82
N SER A 145 -10.62 -18.78 -0.70
CA SER A 145 -11.66 -17.96 -0.10
C SER A 145 -11.10 -16.68 0.49
N LEU A 146 -11.70 -15.55 0.15
CA LEU A 146 -11.42 -14.24 0.66
C LEU A 146 -12.70 -13.64 1.24
N ILE A 147 -12.61 -13.14 2.48
CA ILE A 147 -13.73 -12.46 3.15
C ILE A 147 -13.63 -10.97 2.88
N VAL A 148 -14.74 -10.38 2.48
CA VAL A 148 -14.93 -8.95 2.26
C VAL A 148 -16.02 -8.46 3.20
N CYS A 149 -15.81 -7.37 3.90
CA CYS A 149 -16.76 -6.79 4.83
C CYS A 149 -17.60 -5.70 4.15
N LYS A 150 -18.91 -5.82 4.21
CA LYS A 150 -19.86 -4.90 3.55
C LYS A 150 -20.17 -3.68 4.42
N ASN A 151 -19.88 -3.74 5.71
CA ASN A 151 -20.05 -2.64 6.66
C ASN A 151 -18.93 -2.58 7.71
N ASP A 152 -18.89 -1.50 8.46
CA ASP A 152 -17.82 -1.23 9.43
C ASP A 152 -17.87 -2.16 10.65
N GLU A 153 -19.05 -2.62 11.05
CA GLU A 153 -19.21 -3.52 12.18
C GLU A 153 -18.61 -4.90 11.87
N SER A 154 -18.93 -5.46 10.71
CA SER A 154 -18.34 -6.72 10.23
C SER A 154 -16.82 -6.58 10.04
N HIS A 155 -16.36 -5.43 9.54
CA HIS A 155 -14.94 -5.16 9.35
C HIS A 155 -14.15 -5.24 10.66
N ILE A 156 -14.64 -4.58 11.72
CA ILE A 156 -14.00 -4.60 13.04
C ILE A 156 -13.96 -6.03 13.57
N LYS A 157 -15.09 -6.72 13.60
CA LYS A 157 -15.22 -8.08 14.15
C LYS A 157 -14.33 -9.09 13.41
N ILE A 158 -14.34 -9.08 12.08
CA ILE A 158 -13.54 -10.01 11.28
C ILE A 158 -12.05 -9.68 11.38
N SER A 159 -11.67 -8.40 11.40
CA SER A 159 -10.27 -8.00 11.59
C SER A 159 -9.71 -8.47 12.93
N GLU A 160 -10.50 -8.41 14.01
CA GLU A 160 -10.12 -8.95 15.32
C GLU A 160 -9.91 -10.45 15.28
N GLN A 161 -10.82 -11.22 14.66
CA GLN A 161 -10.71 -12.68 14.51
C GLN A 161 -9.50 -13.11 13.67
N ILE A 162 -9.12 -12.30 12.67
CA ILE A 162 -7.93 -12.55 11.87
C ILE A 162 -6.66 -12.24 12.68
N LYS A 163 -6.70 -11.20 13.50
CA LYS A 163 -5.57 -10.73 14.32
C LYS A 163 -5.26 -11.69 15.47
N ASP A 164 -6.28 -12.20 16.16
CA ASP A 164 -6.15 -13.14 17.29
C ASP A 164 -6.06 -14.61 16.85
N HIS A 165 -6.12 -14.86 15.52
CA HIS A 165 -6.06 -16.19 14.91
C HIS A 165 -7.24 -17.12 15.28
N SER A 166 -8.37 -16.60 15.76
CA SER A 166 -9.58 -17.38 15.96
C SER A 166 -10.23 -17.79 14.63
N CYS A 167 -9.99 -17.03 13.57
CA CYS A 167 -10.29 -17.43 12.20
C CYS A 167 -9.16 -18.34 11.66
N ASN A 168 -9.42 -19.66 11.62
CA ASN A 168 -8.43 -20.64 11.16
C ASN A 168 -8.20 -20.53 9.65
N ARG A 169 -6.93 -20.47 9.22
CA ARG A 169 -6.52 -20.52 7.83
C ARG A 169 -6.03 -21.92 7.48
N ILE A 170 -6.63 -22.52 6.47
CA ILE A 170 -6.26 -23.83 5.94
C ILE A 170 -5.72 -23.64 4.53
N TYR A 171 -4.54 -24.19 4.26
CA TYR A 171 -3.87 -24.11 2.94
C TYR A 171 -3.68 -25.50 2.36
#